data_ef0926adaf34318e454c4aa4327b5242
#
_entry.id   ef0926adaf34318e454c4aa4327b5242
#
_cell.length_a   1.000
_cell.length_b   1.000
_cell.length_c   1.000
_cell.angle_alpha   90.00
_cell.angle_beta   90.00
_cell.angle_gamma   90.00
#
_symmetry.space_group_name_H-M   'P 1'
#
loop_
_entity.id
_entity.type
_entity.pdbx_description
1 polymer ?
#
loop_
_entity_poly.entity_id
_entity_poly.type
_entity_poly.pdbx_seq_one_letter_code
_entity_poly.pdbx_strand_id
1 'polypeptide(L)'
;MYGTITDDSILVTEDIQGYLEPMAVRSSYPMAKRATENLCCLYASEYGVNVKVARLTQTTGAGVSNDDNRVIVQFCRLAVQDKDIILHSSGNAARPYCYTMDAISAILYILLNGNNGQAYNVANEDSYISAKDLALYIQKKNQSKY
;
A
#
# COMPACT_ATOMS: atom_id res chain seq x y z
N MET A 1 1.98 -2.65 -8.69
CA MET A 1 1.00 -2.14 -9.65
C MET A 1 1.58 -1.02 -10.49
N TYR A 2 2.00 0.11 -9.92
CA TYR A 2 2.56 1.23 -10.67
C TYR A 2 3.89 0.95 -11.39
N GLY A 3 4.63 -0.08 -10.96
CA GLY A 3 5.96 -0.38 -11.50
C GLY A 3 7.04 0.52 -10.94
N THR A 4 8.17 0.58 -11.63
CA THR A 4 9.29 1.45 -11.25
C THR A 4 9.03 2.86 -11.79
N ILE A 5 9.00 3.83 -10.89
CA ILE A 5 8.94 5.25 -11.17
C ILE A 5 10.33 5.79 -10.82
N THR A 6 10.99 6.42 -11.77
CA THR A 6 12.40 6.86 -11.65
C THR A 6 12.56 8.22 -10.98
N ASP A 7 11.49 8.96 -10.85
CA ASP A 7 11.47 10.28 -10.21
C ASP A 7 10.65 10.23 -8.93
N ASP A 8 11.31 10.24 -7.78
CA ASP A 8 10.69 10.18 -6.46
C ASP A 8 9.93 11.47 -6.08
N SER A 9 10.06 12.54 -6.86
CA SER A 9 9.33 13.79 -6.64
C SER A 9 7.92 13.79 -7.23
N ILE A 10 7.58 12.80 -8.05
CA ILE A 10 6.30 12.71 -8.73
C ILE A 10 5.23 12.16 -7.79
N LEU A 11 4.16 12.93 -7.60
CA LEU A 11 2.93 12.41 -6.98
C LEU A 11 2.31 11.34 -7.89
N VAL A 12 2.16 10.13 -7.37
CA VAL A 12 1.66 8.98 -8.13
C VAL A 12 0.14 9.07 -8.26
N THR A 13 -0.32 9.61 -9.39
CA THR A 13 -1.74 9.63 -9.77
C THR A 13 -2.15 8.31 -10.44
N GLU A 14 -3.46 8.12 -10.64
CA GLU A 14 -4.03 6.91 -11.23
C GLU A 14 -3.58 6.67 -12.66
N ASP A 15 -3.19 7.72 -13.39
CA ASP A 15 -2.79 7.68 -14.81
C ASP A 15 -1.32 7.28 -15.00
N ILE A 16 -0.52 7.26 -13.92
CA ILE A 16 0.90 6.95 -14.01
C ILE A 16 1.10 5.46 -14.26
N GLN A 17 1.93 5.14 -15.27
CA GLN A 17 2.34 3.81 -15.65
C GLN A 17 3.88 3.71 -15.63
N GLY A 18 4.42 3.11 -14.58
CA GLY A 18 5.85 2.82 -14.49
C GLY A 18 6.21 1.49 -15.16
N TYR A 19 7.50 1.30 -15.42
CA TYR A 19 8.03 0.09 -16.06
C TYR A 19 7.94 -1.12 -15.12
N LEU A 20 7.55 -2.26 -15.69
CA LEU A 20 7.64 -3.58 -15.06
C LEU A 20 8.41 -4.51 -16.01
N GLU A 21 9.52 -5.08 -15.54
CA GLU A 21 10.31 -6.06 -16.29
C GLU A 21 9.54 -7.41 -16.34
N PRO A 22 9.05 -7.85 -17.51
CA PRO A 22 8.18 -9.03 -17.59
C PRO A 22 8.88 -10.32 -17.15
N MET A 23 10.20 -10.41 -17.36
CA MET A 23 10.98 -11.61 -17.06
C MET A 23 11.51 -11.66 -15.62
N ALA A 24 11.29 -10.61 -14.84
CA ALA A 24 11.67 -10.59 -13.43
C ALA A 24 10.63 -11.30 -12.56
N VAL A 25 11.05 -12.24 -11.72
CA VAL A 25 10.16 -12.96 -10.79
C VAL A 25 9.36 -12.01 -9.90
N ARG A 26 9.98 -10.91 -9.46
CA ARG A 26 9.33 -9.87 -8.63
C ARG A 26 8.18 -9.17 -9.32
N SER A 27 8.10 -9.21 -10.65
CA SER A 27 7.03 -8.56 -11.42
C SER A 27 5.73 -9.38 -11.44
N SER A 28 5.73 -10.63 -11.01
CA SER A 28 4.54 -11.51 -11.04
C SER A 28 3.34 -10.88 -10.33
N TYR A 29 3.52 -10.38 -9.13
CA TYR A 29 2.44 -9.76 -8.36
C TYR A 29 1.90 -8.46 -9.00
N PRO A 30 2.73 -7.45 -9.32
CA PRO A 30 2.21 -6.23 -9.92
C PRO A 30 1.63 -6.44 -11.32
N MET A 31 2.16 -7.39 -12.11
CA MET A 31 1.56 -7.75 -13.40
C MET A 31 0.20 -8.43 -13.24
N ALA A 32 0.06 -9.36 -12.29
CA ALA A 32 -1.24 -9.97 -11.99
C ALA A 32 -2.28 -8.90 -11.56
N LYS A 33 -1.87 -7.90 -10.78
CA LYS A 33 -2.75 -6.79 -10.41
C LYS A 33 -3.17 -5.93 -11.62
N ARG A 34 -2.25 -5.63 -12.55
CA ARG A 34 -2.60 -4.93 -13.80
C ARG A 34 -3.55 -5.74 -14.66
N ALA A 35 -3.32 -7.04 -14.79
CA ALA A 35 -4.22 -7.93 -15.52
C ALA A 35 -5.61 -7.96 -14.89
N THR A 36 -5.70 -7.99 -13.54
CA THR A 36 -7.00 -7.93 -12.83
C THR A 36 -7.74 -6.62 -13.12
N GLU A 37 -7.06 -5.49 -13.10
CA GLU A 37 -7.68 -4.19 -13.45
C GLU A 37 -8.17 -4.17 -14.91
N ASN A 38 -7.36 -4.69 -15.83
CA ASN A 38 -7.76 -4.79 -17.23
C ASN A 38 -8.98 -5.68 -17.42
N LEU A 39 -9.07 -6.83 -16.72
CA LEU A 39 -10.26 -7.68 -16.71
C LEU A 39 -11.49 -6.93 -16.17
N CYS A 40 -11.33 -6.13 -15.13
CA CYS A 40 -12.42 -5.29 -14.62
C CYS A 40 -12.96 -4.34 -15.71
N CYS A 41 -12.07 -3.66 -16.44
CA CYS A 41 -12.45 -2.80 -17.55
C CYS A 41 -13.16 -3.58 -18.68
N LEU A 42 -12.66 -4.77 -19.02
CA LEU A 42 -13.25 -5.65 -20.00
C LEU A 42 -14.68 -6.03 -19.63
N TYR A 43 -14.90 -6.50 -18.40
CA TYR A 43 -16.23 -6.87 -17.92
C TYR A 43 -17.18 -5.67 -17.89
N ALA A 44 -16.69 -4.50 -17.50
CA ALA A 44 -17.49 -3.27 -17.56
C ALA A 44 -17.94 -2.96 -18.98
N SER A 45 -17.03 -3.10 -19.96
CA SER A 45 -17.30 -2.79 -21.37
C SER A 45 -18.23 -3.81 -22.03
N GLU A 46 -17.98 -5.10 -21.84
CA GLU A 46 -18.69 -6.16 -22.58
C GLU A 46 -20.04 -6.55 -21.95
N TYR A 47 -20.10 -6.51 -20.62
CA TYR A 47 -21.27 -7.01 -19.90
C TYR A 47 -22.02 -5.93 -19.11
N GLY A 48 -21.58 -4.67 -19.20
CA GLY A 48 -22.21 -3.57 -18.47
C GLY A 48 -22.09 -3.68 -16.95
N VAL A 49 -21.12 -4.47 -16.43
CA VAL A 49 -20.90 -4.64 -15.00
C VAL A 49 -20.38 -3.34 -14.40
N ASN A 50 -20.98 -2.91 -13.31
CA ASN A 50 -20.57 -1.68 -12.64
C ASN A 50 -19.34 -1.94 -11.75
N VAL A 51 -18.16 -1.67 -12.28
CA VAL A 51 -16.87 -1.97 -11.68
C VAL A 51 -16.11 -0.70 -11.28
N LYS A 52 -15.50 -0.71 -10.10
CA LYS A 52 -14.54 0.30 -9.66
C LYS A 52 -13.32 -0.40 -9.08
N VAL A 53 -12.17 0.23 -9.19
CA VAL A 53 -10.89 -0.30 -8.70
C VAL A 53 -10.38 0.59 -7.57
N ALA A 54 -10.20 0.03 -6.37
CA ALA A 54 -9.51 0.70 -5.26
C ALA A 54 -8.06 0.22 -5.18
N ARG A 55 -7.10 1.11 -5.39
CA ARG A 55 -5.66 0.86 -5.29
C ARG A 55 -5.17 1.24 -3.89
N LEU A 56 -5.13 0.26 -3.01
CA LEU A 56 -4.73 0.47 -1.61
C LEU A 56 -3.22 0.59 -1.46
N THR A 57 -2.77 1.51 -0.63
CA THR A 57 -1.38 1.58 -0.13
C THR A 57 -1.14 0.54 0.98
N GLN A 58 -0.05 0.68 1.73
CA GLN A 58 0.24 -0.20 2.88
C GLN A 58 -0.83 -0.02 3.96
N THR A 59 -1.84 -0.90 3.95
CA THR A 59 -2.94 -0.85 4.91
C THR A 59 -2.58 -1.63 6.17
N THR A 60 -2.75 -1.01 7.34
CA THR A 60 -2.46 -1.62 8.63
C THR A 60 -3.44 -1.15 9.71
N GLY A 61 -3.61 -1.94 10.76
CA GLY A 61 -4.51 -1.62 11.85
C GLY A 61 -4.72 -2.79 12.80
N ALA A 62 -5.72 -2.71 13.64
CA ALA A 62 -6.10 -3.82 14.52
C ALA A 62 -6.54 -5.06 13.72
N GLY A 63 -6.33 -6.24 14.29
CA GLY A 63 -6.71 -7.52 13.68
C GLY A 63 -5.70 -8.08 12.68
N VAL A 64 -4.48 -7.54 12.63
CA VAL A 64 -3.40 -8.09 11.80
C VAL A 64 -2.98 -9.46 12.31
N SER A 65 -2.79 -10.43 11.41
CA SER A 65 -2.31 -11.77 11.78
C SER A 65 -0.93 -11.72 12.44
N ASN A 66 -0.70 -12.65 13.40
CA ASN A 66 0.62 -12.82 13.99
C ASN A 66 1.70 -13.26 12.98
N ASP A 67 1.32 -13.86 11.87
CA ASP A 67 2.21 -14.30 10.80
C ASP A 67 2.44 -13.22 9.74
N ASP A 68 1.88 -12.03 9.90
CA ASP A 68 2.08 -10.94 8.95
C ASP A 68 3.53 -10.44 9.01
N ASN A 69 4.21 -10.54 7.88
CA ASN A 69 5.62 -10.22 7.73
C ASN A 69 5.87 -8.81 7.15
N ARG A 70 4.84 -7.97 7.02
CA ARG A 70 5.03 -6.58 6.59
C ARG A 70 5.86 -5.80 7.60
N VAL A 71 6.71 -4.90 7.09
CA VAL A 71 7.70 -4.14 7.87
C VAL A 71 7.08 -3.46 9.11
N ILE A 72 5.98 -2.75 8.94
CA ILE A 72 5.32 -2.05 10.06
C ILE A 72 4.85 -3.02 11.15
N VAL A 73 4.31 -4.19 10.76
CA VAL A 73 3.83 -5.19 11.72
C VAL A 73 5.00 -5.82 12.47
N GLN A 74 6.09 -6.13 11.76
CA GLN A 74 7.30 -6.64 12.39
C GLN A 74 7.89 -5.63 13.40
N PHE A 75 8.00 -4.36 13.04
CA PHE A 75 8.51 -3.32 13.91
C PHE A 75 7.66 -3.14 15.17
N CYS A 76 6.33 -3.07 15.01
CA CYS A 76 5.42 -3.00 16.15
C CYS A 76 5.55 -4.23 17.06
N ARG A 77 5.68 -5.43 16.49
CA ARG A 77 5.85 -6.67 17.25
C ARG A 77 7.14 -6.67 18.06
N LEU A 78 8.26 -6.26 17.43
CA LEU A 78 9.56 -6.16 18.11
C LEU A 78 9.51 -5.13 19.24
N ALA A 79 8.92 -3.97 19.00
CA ALA A 79 8.76 -2.94 20.02
C ALA A 79 7.93 -3.41 21.22
N VAL A 80 6.81 -4.10 20.99
CA VAL A 80 5.97 -4.64 22.08
C VAL A 80 6.70 -5.73 22.88
N GLN A 81 7.64 -6.45 22.25
CA GLN A 81 8.47 -7.47 22.89
C GLN A 81 9.76 -6.91 23.50
N ASP A 82 9.94 -5.59 23.49
CA ASP A 82 11.14 -4.89 23.97
C ASP A 82 12.43 -5.37 23.30
N LYS A 83 12.32 -5.69 21.99
CA LYS A 83 13.42 -6.17 21.14
C LYS A 83 13.90 -5.08 20.20
N ASP A 84 15.19 -5.14 19.86
CA ASP A 84 15.81 -4.24 18.91
C ASP A 84 15.20 -4.39 17.50
N ILE A 85 14.98 -3.25 16.84
CA ILE A 85 14.58 -3.20 15.42
C ILE A 85 15.85 -3.15 14.58
N ILE A 86 16.18 -4.25 13.91
CA ILE A 86 17.36 -4.35 13.05
C ILE A 86 16.94 -4.11 11.59
N LEU A 87 17.53 -3.08 10.96
CA LEU A 87 17.33 -2.81 9.55
C LEU A 87 18.34 -3.59 8.71
N HIS A 88 17.87 -4.42 7.78
CA HIS A 88 18.70 -5.19 6.86
C HIS A 88 19.09 -4.42 5.57
N SER A 89 18.72 -3.14 5.48
CA SER A 89 19.03 -2.22 4.37
C SER A 89 19.22 -0.81 4.91
N SER A 90 19.51 0.16 4.03
CA SER A 90 19.61 1.59 4.40
C SER A 90 18.33 2.14 5.06
N GLY A 91 17.19 1.48 4.87
CA GLY A 91 15.90 1.93 5.40
C GLY A 91 15.30 3.15 4.69
N ASN A 92 15.88 3.61 3.59
CA ASN A 92 15.45 4.83 2.89
C ASN A 92 14.15 4.65 2.10
N ALA A 93 13.74 3.41 1.82
CA ALA A 93 12.49 3.15 1.11
C ALA A 93 11.30 3.70 1.92
N ALA A 94 10.63 4.70 1.36
CA ALA A 94 9.48 5.34 1.97
C ALA A 94 8.16 4.90 1.33
N ARG A 95 7.09 4.90 2.11
CA ARG A 95 5.75 4.53 1.64
C ARG A 95 4.68 5.22 2.47
N PRO A 96 3.53 5.54 1.90
CA PRO A 96 2.37 5.95 2.67
C PRO A 96 1.73 4.73 3.33
N TYR A 97 1.21 4.93 4.53
CA TYR A 97 0.42 3.94 5.26
C TYR A 97 -1.03 4.40 5.38
N CYS A 98 -1.97 3.48 5.31
CA CYS A 98 -3.38 3.77 5.48
C CYS A 98 -3.94 2.96 6.64
N TYR A 99 -4.68 3.60 7.53
CA TYR A 99 -5.36 2.87 8.61
C TYR A 99 -6.49 2.01 8.03
N THR A 100 -6.67 0.81 8.56
CA THR A 100 -7.64 -0.17 8.03
C THR A 100 -9.05 0.39 7.92
N MET A 101 -9.51 1.15 8.92
CA MET A 101 -10.87 1.72 8.89
C MET A 101 -11.01 2.82 7.83
N ASP A 102 -9.98 3.62 7.60
CA ASP A 102 -9.97 4.62 6.53
C ASP A 102 -10.01 3.95 5.16
N ALA A 103 -9.24 2.86 4.98
CA ALA A 103 -9.26 2.06 3.76
C ALA A 103 -10.66 1.45 3.50
N ILE A 104 -11.32 0.90 4.52
CA ILE A 104 -12.68 0.36 4.43
C ILE A 104 -13.67 1.47 4.06
N SER A 105 -13.60 2.62 4.74
CA SER A 105 -14.47 3.77 4.46
C SER A 105 -14.29 4.27 3.02
N ALA A 106 -13.04 4.36 2.54
CA ALA A 106 -12.74 4.73 1.17
C ALA A 106 -13.29 3.72 0.15
N ILE A 107 -13.14 2.42 0.40
CA ILE A 107 -13.70 1.35 -0.46
C ILE A 107 -15.23 1.49 -0.55
N LEU A 108 -15.92 1.68 0.57
CA LEU A 108 -17.37 1.85 0.59
C LEU A 108 -17.78 3.14 -0.13
N TYR A 109 -17.05 4.23 0.06
CA TYR A 109 -17.31 5.47 -0.64
C TYR A 109 -17.12 5.33 -2.16
N ILE A 110 -16.04 4.70 -2.61
CA ILE A 110 -15.77 4.41 -4.03
C ILE A 110 -16.87 3.52 -4.61
N LEU A 111 -17.29 2.49 -3.87
CA LEU A 111 -18.36 1.59 -4.30
C LEU A 111 -19.66 2.34 -4.60
N LEU A 112 -20.03 3.28 -3.74
CA LEU A 112 -21.30 4.01 -3.83
C LEU A 112 -21.24 5.21 -4.78
N ASN A 113 -20.12 5.93 -4.83
CA ASN A 113 -19.99 7.23 -5.49
C ASN A 113 -19.02 7.23 -6.66
N GLY A 114 -18.16 6.22 -6.79
CA GLY A 114 -17.16 6.15 -7.86
C GLY A 114 -17.79 5.94 -9.23
N ASN A 115 -17.11 6.47 -10.26
CA ASN A 115 -17.49 6.26 -11.64
C ASN A 115 -17.16 4.84 -12.09
N ASN A 116 -18.03 4.28 -12.95
CA ASN A 116 -17.81 2.95 -13.51
C ASN A 116 -16.54 2.90 -14.38
N GLY A 117 -15.78 1.82 -14.26
CA GLY A 117 -14.54 1.61 -15.02
C GLY A 117 -13.34 2.44 -14.54
N GLN A 118 -13.45 3.18 -13.44
CA GLN A 118 -12.37 4.02 -12.93
C GLN A 118 -11.59 3.37 -11.79
N ALA A 119 -10.30 3.71 -11.71
CA ALA A 119 -9.42 3.38 -10.59
C ALA A 119 -9.25 4.60 -9.67
N TYR A 120 -9.05 4.32 -8.37
CA TYR A 120 -8.89 5.30 -7.31
C TYR A 120 -7.77 4.90 -6.37
N ASN A 121 -6.82 5.80 -6.14
CA ASN A 121 -5.81 5.63 -5.10
C ASN A 121 -6.43 5.81 -3.73
N VAL A 122 -6.12 4.89 -2.82
CA VAL A 122 -6.49 4.98 -1.42
C VAL A 122 -5.21 5.04 -0.59
N ALA A 123 -4.82 6.24 -0.22
CA ALA A 123 -3.60 6.55 0.52
C ALA A 123 -3.87 7.65 1.54
N ASN A 124 -3.08 7.67 2.61
CA ASN A 124 -2.92 8.83 3.46
C ASN A 124 -1.55 9.45 3.16
N GLU A 125 -1.50 10.57 2.47
CA GLU A 125 -0.27 11.25 2.05
C GLU A 125 0.54 11.75 3.25
N ASP A 126 -0.11 12.19 4.31
CA ASP A 126 0.54 12.67 5.55
C ASP A 126 1.31 11.56 6.29
N SER A 127 1.06 10.30 5.94
CA SER A 127 1.72 9.13 6.52
C SER A 127 2.95 8.66 5.74
N TYR A 128 3.39 9.41 4.72
CA TYR A 128 4.55 9.04 3.92
C TYR A 128 5.83 9.08 4.75
N ILE A 129 6.43 7.92 5.01
CA ILE A 129 7.54 7.77 5.93
C ILE A 129 8.53 6.69 5.44
N SER A 130 9.83 6.90 5.68
CA SER A 130 10.85 5.90 5.41
C SER A 130 10.79 4.76 6.45
N ALA A 131 11.30 3.58 6.09
CA ALA A 131 11.39 2.47 7.03
C ALA A 131 12.25 2.81 8.25
N LYS A 132 13.34 3.60 8.05
CA LYS A 132 14.21 4.08 9.12
C LYS A 132 13.46 5.00 10.08
N ASP A 133 12.77 6.01 9.55
CA ASP A 133 12.04 6.97 10.39
C ASP A 133 10.85 6.31 11.09
N LEU A 134 10.20 5.35 10.44
CA LEU A 134 9.15 4.54 11.04
C LEU A 134 9.67 3.74 12.24
N ALA A 135 10.85 3.11 12.11
CA ALA A 135 11.48 2.38 13.21
C ALA A 135 11.77 3.30 14.39
N LEU A 136 12.36 4.47 14.14
CA LEU A 136 12.65 5.48 15.17
C LEU A 136 11.36 6.00 15.83
N TYR A 137 10.32 6.25 15.05
CA TYR A 137 9.02 6.69 15.57
C TYR A 137 8.40 5.66 16.51
N ILE A 138 8.39 4.39 16.11
CA ILE A 138 7.82 3.29 16.91
C ILE A 138 8.62 3.11 18.20
N GLN A 139 9.96 3.14 18.13
CA GLN A 139 10.83 3.02 19.29
C GLN A 139 10.60 4.17 20.31
N LYS A 140 10.55 5.42 19.83
CA LYS A 140 10.27 6.59 20.66
C LYS A 140 8.90 6.48 21.36
N LYS A 141 7.88 6.01 20.65
CA LYS A 141 6.54 5.84 21.22
C LYS A 141 6.47 4.71 22.25
N ASN A 142 7.26 3.66 22.09
CA ASN A 142 7.33 2.58 23.07
C ASN A 142 8.01 3.03 24.35
N GLN A 143 9.11 3.78 24.28
CA GLN A 143 9.82 4.34 25.45
C GLN A 143 9.01 5.39 26.22
N SER A 144 8.07 6.08 25.58
CA SER A 144 7.22 7.10 26.24
C SER A 144 6.02 6.54 27.02
N LYS A 145 5.94 5.22 27.18
CA LYS A 145 4.88 4.55 27.97
C LYS A 145 5.26 4.31 29.44
N TYR A 146 6.45 4.74 29.85
CA TYR A 146 6.94 4.62 31.23
C TYR A 146 7.30 5.98 31.79
#